data_94e0844556399ae4798ac57fc9bbb3c4
#
_entry.id   94e0844556399ae4798ac57fc9bbb3c4
#
_cell.length_a   1.000
_cell.length_b   1.000
_cell.length_c   1.000
_cell.angle_alpha   90.00
_cell.angle_beta   90.00
_cell.angle_gamma   90.00
#
_symmetry.space_group_name_H-M   'P 1'
#
loop_
_entity.id
_entity.type
_entity.pdbx_description
1 polymer ?
#
loop_
_entity_poly.entity_id
_entity_poly.type
_entity_poly.pdbx_seq_one_letter_code
_entity_poly.pdbx_strand_id
1 'polypeptide(L)'
;YYGENGYKEICKRPDIDLVYIATDWAHHFPVAKEAMTNGKHAAIEVPSAMNMHEIWELINLSEKTRLHCIMLENCCYDFFELNSLHMAQEGLFGDVIYAQGAYRHELSPFWKHYWKNGPNDKLGWRLRYNKEFRGDVYATHGLGPIAQVLNIHRGDRMRTLIAMDTRSFNGKKQAEKYSGEPCDTFRNGDQTTTLIRTEQGKVMEIIHNVMTPQPYNRMYQLTGTKGFANKYPVEGYAVSAKDMKEAGVTPSNDDLSGHDYLKEADMKALVERYTSPIVKKYGDEAKEVGGHGGMDFIMDSRLVYCLQNGLPLDMDVYDLAEWCCLAELGSISMDNGFMPVEVPDFTRGHWNEVKGYKHAYAAPEDEAKALAEAKAFTAQLKAKGAKYWAAADKKATKKKGKK
;
A
#
# COMPACT_ATOMS: atom_id res chain seq x y z
N TYR A 1 27.95 5.31 5.32
CA TYR A 1 28.02 3.84 5.36
C TYR A 1 27.90 3.28 3.97
N TYR A 2 28.83 2.42 3.57
CA TYR A 2 28.91 1.88 2.22
C TYR A 2 29.03 0.35 2.27
N GLY A 3 28.69 -0.30 1.15
CA GLY A 3 28.79 -1.74 0.98
C GLY A 3 27.54 -2.49 1.44
N GLU A 4 27.51 -3.77 1.11
CA GLU A 4 26.36 -4.67 1.26
C GLU A 4 25.77 -4.75 2.68
N ASN A 5 26.60 -4.53 3.70
CA ASN A 5 26.19 -4.56 5.10
C ASN A 5 26.17 -3.18 5.77
N GLY A 6 26.30 -2.08 5.01
CA GLY A 6 26.33 -0.73 5.55
C GLY A 6 25.06 -0.35 6.33
N TYR A 7 23.90 -0.87 5.94
CA TYR A 7 22.63 -0.66 6.63
C TYR A 7 22.64 -1.18 8.08
N LYS A 8 23.38 -2.25 8.37
CA LYS A 8 23.48 -2.80 9.73
C LYS A 8 24.11 -1.83 10.72
N GLU A 9 25.07 -1.04 10.26
CA GLU A 9 25.70 -0.03 11.09
C GLU A 9 24.79 1.19 11.30
N ILE A 10 24.00 1.58 10.29
CA ILE A 10 22.99 2.63 10.42
C ILE A 10 21.92 2.22 11.45
N CYS A 11 21.43 1.00 11.34
CA CYS A 11 20.39 0.49 12.25
C CYS A 11 20.82 0.43 13.73
N LYS A 12 22.12 0.34 14.01
CA LYS A 12 22.64 0.34 15.40
C LYS A 12 22.76 1.73 16.01
N ARG A 13 22.68 2.79 15.26
CA ARG A 13 22.85 4.17 15.75
C ARG A 13 21.76 4.53 16.76
N PRO A 14 22.14 5.08 17.94
CA PRO A 14 21.16 5.43 18.98
C PRO A 14 20.37 6.71 18.69
N ASP A 15 20.82 7.52 17.75
CA ASP A 15 20.24 8.80 17.36
C ASP A 15 19.24 8.68 16.18
N ILE A 16 18.92 7.46 15.73
CA ILE A 16 17.94 7.17 14.69
C ILE A 16 16.73 6.49 15.33
N ASP A 17 15.54 7.01 15.09
CA ASP A 17 14.26 6.44 15.52
C ASP A 17 13.55 5.69 14.39
N LEU A 18 13.75 6.10 13.14
CA LEU A 18 13.10 5.55 11.94
C LEU A 18 14.15 5.26 10.86
N VAL A 19 14.05 4.12 10.22
CA VAL A 19 14.79 3.80 8.98
C VAL A 19 13.81 3.84 7.81
N TYR A 20 14.06 4.79 6.89
CA TYR A 20 13.35 4.89 5.61
C TYR A 20 14.08 4.04 4.57
N ILE A 21 13.40 3.06 4.00
CA ILE A 21 14.00 1.99 3.20
C ILE A 21 13.56 2.13 1.75
N ALA A 22 14.47 2.61 0.90
CA ALA A 22 14.28 2.82 -0.53
C ALA A 22 15.37 2.08 -1.35
N THR A 23 15.60 0.83 -1.00
CA THR A 23 16.56 -0.06 -1.66
C THR A 23 15.91 -0.79 -2.85
N ASP A 24 16.58 -1.79 -3.43
CA ASP A 24 15.90 -2.77 -4.27
C ASP A 24 15.04 -3.72 -3.43
N TRP A 25 14.11 -4.42 -4.07
CA TRP A 25 13.15 -5.27 -3.38
C TRP A 25 13.78 -6.39 -2.55
N ALA A 26 14.94 -6.93 -2.97
CA ALA A 26 15.64 -7.96 -2.23
C ALA A 26 16.15 -7.49 -0.86
N HIS A 27 16.36 -6.18 -0.71
CA HIS A 27 16.88 -5.60 0.52
C HIS A 27 15.79 -4.97 1.42
N HIS A 28 14.55 -4.84 0.96
CA HIS A 28 13.46 -4.27 1.76
C HIS A 28 13.29 -5.02 3.09
N PHE A 29 13.02 -6.31 3.04
CA PHE A 29 12.85 -7.14 4.25
C PHE A 29 14.11 -7.23 5.14
N PRO A 30 15.32 -7.54 4.62
CA PRO A 30 16.52 -7.62 5.47
C PRO A 30 16.83 -6.32 6.22
N VAL A 31 16.66 -5.16 5.56
CA VAL A 31 16.91 -3.86 6.19
C VAL A 31 15.84 -3.55 7.23
N ALA A 32 14.56 -3.79 6.93
CA ALA A 32 13.46 -3.61 7.88
C ALA A 32 13.62 -4.50 9.12
N LYS A 33 13.97 -5.76 8.92
CA LYS A 33 14.25 -6.72 10.00
C LYS A 33 15.38 -6.23 10.89
N GLU A 34 16.49 -5.77 10.31
CA GLU A 34 17.63 -5.22 11.07
C GLU A 34 17.23 -3.94 11.82
N ALA A 35 16.50 -3.01 11.16
CA ALA A 35 16.03 -1.79 11.80
C ALA A 35 15.18 -2.08 13.02
N MET A 36 14.14 -2.90 12.87
CA MET A 36 13.23 -3.24 13.98
C MET A 36 13.90 -4.07 15.06
N THR A 37 14.86 -4.93 14.70
CA THR A 37 15.68 -5.68 15.66
C THR A 37 16.54 -4.78 16.51
N ASN A 38 16.96 -3.62 16.00
CA ASN A 38 17.73 -2.60 16.71
C ASN A 38 16.86 -1.48 17.31
N GLY A 39 15.54 -1.69 17.42
CA GLY A 39 14.64 -0.76 18.11
C GLY A 39 14.22 0.45 17.28
N LYS A 40 14.28 0.37 15.95
CA LYS A 40 13.87 1.44 15.03
C LYS A 40 12.53 1.11 14.39
N HIS A 41 11.73 2.12 14.11
CA HIS A 41 10.61 2.00 13.19
C HIS A 41 11.13 1.73 11.77
N ALA A 42 10.34 1.04 10.96
CA ALA A 42 10.65 0.79 9.56
C ALA A 42 9.57 1.38 8.65
N ALA A 43 9.97 2.24 7.72
CA ALA A 43 9.13 2.71 6.63
C ALA A 43 9.74 2.22 5.32
N ILE A 44 9.00 1.43 4.56
CA ILE A 44 9.53 0.61 3.48
C ILE A 44 8.83 0.96 2.17
N GLU A 45 9.60 1.26 1.14
CA GLU A 45 9.10 1.44 -0.22
C GLU A 45 8.37 0.18 -0.75
N VAL A 46 7.54 0.41 -1.73
CA VAL A 46 6.68 -0.61 -2.33
C VAL A 46 7.42 -1.54 -3.32
N PRO A 47 7.11 -2.83 -3.30
CA PRO A 47 6.44 -3.61 -2.26
C PRO A 47 7.37 -3.91 -1.09
N SER A 48 6.86 -3.87 0.12
CA SER A 48 7.70 -4.03 1.32
C SER A 48 8.15 -5.46 1.59
N ALA A 49 7.46 -6.45 1.05
CA ALA A 49 7.78 -7.86 1.15
C ALA A 49 7.38 -8.59 -0.14
N MET A 50 8.11 -9.65 -0.48
CA MET A 50 7.94 -10.40 -1.73
C MET A 50 7.34 -11.80 -1.55
N ASN A 51 7.25 -12.29 -0.32
CA ASN A 51 6.74 -13.62 -0.02
C ASN A 51 6.13 -13.70 1.38
N MET A 52 5.37 -14.77 1.63
CA MET A 52 4.64 -14.97 2.88
C MET A 52 5.54 -15.11 4.10
N HIS A 53 6.76 -15.63 3.95
CA HIS A 53 7.71 -15.74 5.05
C HIS A 53 8.13 -14.33 5.54
N GLU A 54 8.50 -13.45 4.62
CA GLU A 54 8.87 -12.05 4.93
C GLU A 54 7.71 -11.29 5.57
N ILE A 55 6.50 -11.47 5.03
CA ILE A 55 5.28 -10.85 5.56
C ILE A 55 5.08 -11.25 7.03
N TRP A 56 5.06 -12.53 7.34
CA TRP A 56 4.84 -13.01 8.70
C TRP A 56 5.97 -12.63 9.66
N GLU A 57 7.21 -12.57 9.19
CA GLU A 57 8.33 -12.10 10.01
C GLU A 57 8.19 -10.62 10.38
N LEU A 58 7.75 -9.76 9.43
CA LEU A 58 7.51 -8.34 9.71
C LEU A 58 6.34 -8.14 10.69
N ILE A 59 5.25 -8.90 10.54
CA ILE A 59 4.14 -8.89 11.51
C ILE A 59 4.65 -9.29 12.90
N ASN A 60 5.33 -10.44 13.00
CA ASN A 60 5.86 -10.94 14.25
C ASN A 60 6.80 -9.94 14.94
N LEU A 61 7.64 -9.28 14.16
CA LEU A 61 8.55 -8.26 14.68
C LEU A 61 7.78 -7.03 15.17
N SER A 62 6.82 -6.52 14.39
CA SER A 62 6.02 -5.37 14.77
C SER A 62 5.24 -5.63 16.06
N GLU A 63 4.53 -6.76 16.13
CA GLU A 63 3.78 -7.17 17.33
C GLU A 63 4.68 -7.34 18.56
N LYS A 64 5.85 -7.98 18.38
CA LYS A 64 6.79 -8.27 19.46
C LYS A 64 7.50 -7.04 20.00
N THR A 65 7.95 -6.17 19.10
CA THR A 65 8.72 -4.97 19.46
C THR A 65 7.86 -3.77 19.78
N ARG A 66 6.60 -3.77 19.32
CA ARG A 66 5.68 -2.61 19.34
C ARG A 66 6.23 -1.42 18.55
N LEU A 67 7.02 -1.71 17.52
CA LEU A 67 7.53 -0.72 16.59
C LEU A 67 6.62 -0.67 15.35
N HIS A 68 6.49 0.50 14.78
CA HIS A 68 5.79 0.65 13.52
C HIS A 68 6.59 0.02 12.38
N CYS A 69 5.90 -0.72 11.53
CA CYS A 69 6.36 -1.20 10.25
C CYS A 69 5.31 -0.79 9.22
N ILE A 70 5.65 0.13 8.35
CA ILE A 70 4.74 0.71 7.37
C ILE A 70 5.27 0.49 5.96
N MET A 71 4.37 0.23 5.03
CA MET A 71 4.66 0.34 3.60
C MET A 71 4.33 1.75 3.11
N LEU A 72 5.21 2.33 2.30
CA LEU A 72 5.08 3.68 1.77
C LEU A 72 4.23 3.65 0.48
N GLU A 73 2.94 3.34 0.64
CA GLU A 73 2.00 3.29 -0.48
C GLU A 73 1.43 4.68 -0.76
N ASN A 74 2.12 5.43 -1.59
CA ASN A 74 1.81 6.82 -1.91
C ASN A 74 0.46 7.00 -2.61
N CYS A 75 -0.01 5.98 -3.36
CA CYS A 75 -1.28 6.07 -4.08
C CYS A 75 -2.50 6.20 -3.17
N CYS A 76 -2.38 5.81 -1.89
CA CYS A 76 -3.40 6.07 -0.87
C CYS A 76 -3.55 7.56 -0.54
N TYR A 77 -2.61 8.40 -0.94
CA TYR A 77 -2.58 9.84 -0.66
C TYR A 77 -2.78 10.72 -1.89
N ASP A 78 -3.16 10.13 -3.01
CA ASP A 78 -3.57 10.90 -4.18
C ASP A 78 -4.91 11.62 -3.92
N PHE A 79 -5.08 12.80 -4.49
CA PHE A 79 -6.20 13.70 -4.21
C PHE A 79 -7.55 13.06 -4.48
N PHE A 80 -7.69 12.36 -5.60
CA PHE A 80 -8.94 11.70 -5.95
C PHE A 80 -9.25 10.54 -5.00
N GLU A 81 -8.23 9.73 -4.66
CA GLU A 81 -8.34 8.60 -3.74
C GLU A 81 -8.71 9.08 -2.33
N LEU A 82 -8.06 10.13 -1.82
CA LEU A 82 -8.39 10.72 -0.51
C LEU A 82 -9.81 11.30 -0.45
N ASN A 83 -10.23 12.00 -1.50
CA ASN A 83 -11.58 12.56 -1.56
C ASN A 83 -12.63 11.45 -1.68
N SER A 84 -12.39 10.44 -2.52
CA SER A 84 -13.31 9.31 -2.68
C SER A 84 -13.40 8.45 -1.42
N LEU A 85 -12.28 8.26 -0.70
CA LEU A 85 -12.28 7.61 0.60
C LEU A 85 -13.13 8.40 1.61
N HIS A 86 -13.01 9.72 1.65
CA HIS A 86 -13.83 10.55 2.52
C HIS A 86 -15.32 10.48 2.15
N MET A 87 -15.66 10.52 0.86
CA MET A 87 -17.02 10.32 0.36
C MET A 87 -17.59 8.95 0.80
N ALA A 88 -16.79 7.88 0.71
CA ALA A 88 -17.18 6.54 1.15
C ALA A 88 -17.41 6.50 2.67
N GLN A 89 -16.56 7.13 3.45
CA GLN A 89 -16.68 7.19 4.91
C GLN A 89 -17.94 7.95 5.37
N GLU A 90 -18.31 8.99 4.64
CA GLU A 90 -19.54 9.77 4.87
C GLU A 90 -20.80 9.08 4.26
N GLY A 91 -20.65 7.90 3.65
CA GLY A 91 -21.75 7.09 3.15
C GLY A 91 -22.33 7.52 1.79
N LEU A 92 -21.66 8.41 1.05
CA LEU A 92 -22.15 8.89 -0.25
C LEU A 92 -22.37 7.76 -1.26
N PHE A 93 -21.48 6.76 -1.27
CA PHE A 93 -21.60 5.62 -2.18
C PHE A 93 -22.50 4.49 -1.65
N GLY A 94 -23.05 4.63 -0.43
CA GLY A 94 -23.72 3.53 0.25
C GLY A 94 -22.73 2.40 0.59
N ASP A 95 -23.18 1.14 0.47
CA ASP A 95 -22.27 0.00 0.60
C ASP A 95 -21.44 -0.15 -0.68
N VAL A 96 -20.13 0.01 -0.59
CA VAL A 96 -19.23 -0.29 -1.72
C VAL A 96 -19.11 -1.81 -1.83
N ILE A 97 -19.65 -2.36 -2.92
CA ILE A 97 -19.77 -3.82 -3.13
C ILE A 97 -18.71 -4.39 -4.05
N TYR A 98 -18.12 -3.53 -4.89
CA TYR A 98 -17.10 -3.90 -5.86
C TYR A 98 -16.09 -2.76 -6.03
N ALA A 99 -14.81 -3.11 -6.15
CA ALA A 99 -13.77 -2.14 -6.43
C ALA A 99 -12.71 -2.73 -7.38
N GLN A 100 -12.16 -1.88 -8.25
CA GLN A 100 -11.06 -2.23 -9.14
C GLN A 100 -9.84 -1.37 -8.85
N GLY A 101 -8.67 -2.02 -8.83
CA GLY A 101 -7.38 -1.37 -8.78
C GLY A 101 -6.42 -1.97 -9.80
N ALA A 102 -5.38 -1.26 -10.15
CA ALA A 102 -4.40 -1.77 -11.11
C ALA A 102 -3.02 -1.14 -10.94
N TYR A 103 -2.01 -1.80 -11.48
CA TYR A 103 -0.77 -1.17 -11.90
C TYR A 103 -0.50 -1.53 -13.34
N ARG A 104 -0.99 -0.67 -14.23
CA ARG A 104 -0.81 -0.77 -15.68
C ARG A 104 0.14 0.35 -16.12
N HIS A 105 1.41 0.00 -16.29
CA HIS A 105 2.47 0.96 -16.56
C HIS A 105 3.50 0.35 -17.51
N GLU A 106 3.56 0.80 -18.74
CA GLU A 106 4.60 0.34 -19.65
C GLU A 106 5.98 0.76 -19.12
N LEU A 107 6.79 -0.21 -18.66
CA LEU A 107 8.09 0.05 -18.05
C LEU A 107 9.26 -0.13 -19.04
N SER A 108 9.02 -0.50 -20.29
CA SER A 108 10.11 -0.74 -21.23
C SER A 108 11.07 0.45 -21.42
N PRO A 109 10.62 1.72 -21.39
CA PRO A 109 11.55 2.85 -21.45
C PRO A 109 12.43 2.99 -20.20
N PHE A 110 12.00 2.39 -19.09
CA PHE A 110 12.62 2.58 -17.78
C PHE A 110 13.55 1.45 -17.35
N TRP A 111 13.51 0.24 -17.97
CA TRP A 111 14.33 -0.90 -17.55
C TRP A 111 15.81 -0.56 -17.41
N LYS A 112 16.36 0.26 -18.26
CA LYS A 112 17.76 0.70 -18.22
C LYS A 112 18.11 1.56 -16.99
N HIS A 113 17.12 2.15 -16.33
CA HIS A 113 17.30 3.01 -15.16
C HIS A 113 17.30 2.22 -13.84
N TYR A 114 16.75 0.98 -13.85
CA TYR A 114 16.82 0.13 -12.67
C TYR A 114 18.22 -0.45 -12.52
N TRP A 115 18.76 -0.31 -11.33
CA TRP A 115 20.13 -0.65 -11.01
C TRP A 115 20.47 -2.08 -11.35
N LYS A 116 21.65 -2.24 -11.99
CA LYS A 116 22.28 -3.53 -12.21
C LYS A 116 23.10 -3.87 -10.97
N ASN A 117 22.95 -5.09 -10.46
CA ASN A 117 23.70 -5.58 -9.31
C ASN A 117 25.14 -5.98 -9.70
N GLY A 118 25.86 -5.03 -10.29
CA GLY A 118 27.24 -5.22 -10.74
C GLY A 118 27.40 -5.38 -12.26
N PRO A 119 28.63 -5.48 -12.75
CA PRO A 119 28.94 -5.47 -14.19
C PRO A 119 28.37 -6.67 -14.96
N ASN A 120 28.12 -7.77 -14.26
CA ASN A 120 27.58 -9.00 -14.87
C ASN A 120 26.04 -9.03 -14.87
N ASP A 121 25.37 -8.10 -14.21
CA ASP A 121 23.91 -8.02 -14.22
C ASP A 121 23.41 -7.31 -15.48
N LYS A 122 22.97 -8.06 -16.46
CA LYS A 122 22.51 -7.54 -17.74
C LYS A 122 21.06 -7.06 -17.73
N LEU A 123 20.26 -7.50 -16.75
CA LEU A 123 18.81 -7.21 -16.71
C LEU A 123 18.42 -6.06 -15.78
N GLY A 124 19.17 -5.85 -14.70
CA GLY A 124 18.70 -5.05 -13.56
C GLY A 124 17.69 -5.81 -12.68
N TRP A 125 17.61 -5.41 -11.43
CA TRP A 125 16.87 -6.16 -10.41
C TRP A 125 15.37 -6.26 -10.71
N ARG A 126 14.72 -5.21 -11.18
CA ARG A 126 13.27 -5.19 -11.37
C ARG A 126 12.81 -6.06 -12.55
N LEU A 127 13.51 -6.02 -13.67
CA LEU A 127 13.20 -6.91 -14.80
C LEU A 127 13.50 -8.37 -14.47
N ARG A 128 14.56 -8.63 -13.67
CA ARG A 128 14.88 -9.96 -13.16
C ARG A 128 13.76 -10.50 -12.30
N TYR A 129 13.19 -9.72 -11.38
CA TYR A 129 12.03 -10.14 -10.58
C TYR A 129 10.86 -10.57 -11.48
N ASN A 130 10.51 -9.77 -12.48
CA ASN A 130 9.47 -10.13 -13.44
C ASN A 130 9.82 -11.37 -14.26
N LYS A 131 11.10 -11.64 -14.52
CA LYS A 131 11.55 -12.86 -15.20
C LYS A 131 11.40 -14.12 -14.33
N GLU A 132 11.71 -14.02 -13.06
CA GLU A 132 11.83 -15.15 -12.13
C GLU A 132 10.55 -15.47 -11.39
N PHE A 133 9.72 -14.50 -11.10
CA PHE A 133 8.46 -14.65 -10.37
C PHE A 133 7.26 -14.69 -11.33
N ARG A 134 6.19 -15.35 -10.92
CA ARG A 134 4.92 -15.41 -11.62
C ARG A 134 3.85 -14.77 -10.74
N GLY A 135 3.15 -13.77 -11.23
CA GLY A 135 2.07 -13.14 -10.50
C GLY A 135 2.15 -11.63 -10.47
N ASP A 136 1.28 -11.04 -9.66
CA ASP A 136 1.26 -9.60 -9.46
C ASP A 136 2.33 -9.20 -8.43
N VAL A 137 3.51 -8.91 -8.92
CA VAL A 137 4.65 -8.49 -8.08
C VAL A 137 4.55 -7.02 -7.62
N TYR A 138 3.50 -6.31 -8.02
CA TYR A 138 3.35 -4.87 -7.70
C TYR A 138 1.88 -4.46 -7.53
N ALA A 139 1.11 -5.28 -6.81
CA ALA A 139 -0.33 -5.08 -6.58
C ALA A 139 -0.67 -3.82 -5.79
N THR A 140 0.27 -3.32 -4.98
CA THR A 140 0.04 -2.39 -3.88
C THR A 140 -0.60 -1.08 -4.31
N HIS A 141 -0.17 -0.49 -5.43
CA HIS A 141 -0.73 0.77 -5.96
C HIS A 141 -2.22 0.67 -6.36
N GLY A 142 -2.64 -0.50 -6.80
CA GLY A 142 -4.06 -0.73 -7.11
C GLY A 142 -4.85 -1.17 -5.88
N LEU A 143 -4.25 -2.03 -5.06
CA LEU A 143 -4.95 -2.66 -3.94
C LEU A 143 -5.08 -1.74 -2.73
N GLY A 144 -4.02 -1.02 -2.36
CA GLY A 144 -4.01 -0.20 -1.15
C GLY A 144 -5.18 0.77 -1.06
N PRO A 145 -5.37 1.67 -2.03
CA PRO A 145 -6.46 2.65 -1.98
C PRO A 145 -7.86 2.03 -1.90
N ILE A 146 -8.12 0.94 -2.63
CA ILE A 146 -9.44 0.28 -2.59
C ILE A 146 -9.63 -0.56 -1.32
N ALA A 147 -8.57 -1.13 -0.75
CA ALA A 147 -8.62 -1.85 0.52
C ALA A 147 -9.01 -0.93 1.68
N GLN A 148 -8.52 0.30 1.69
CA GLN A 148 -8.92 1.32 2.66
C GLN A 148 -10.41 1.63 2.57
N VAL A 149 -10.95 1.82 1.37
CA VAL A 149 -12.40 2.06 1.15
C VAL A 149 -13.25 0.88 1.61
N LEU A 150 -12.78 -0.34 1.37
CA LEU A 150 -13.50 -1.56 1.76
C LEU A 150 -13.30 -1.95 3.23
N ASN A 151 -12.53 -1.19 3.99
CA ASN A 151 -12.24 -1.40 5.40
C ASN A 151 -11.57 -2.76 5.68
N ILE A 152 -10.64 -3.16 4.83
CA ILE A 152 -9.90 -4.41 5.03
C ILE A 152 -9.12 -4.34 6.34
N HIS A 153 -9.14 -5.43 7.13
CA HIS A 153 -8.79 -5.61 8.55
C HIS A 153 -9.33 -4.56 9.54
N ARG A 154 -10.34 -3.79 9.08
CA ARG A 154 -11.06 -2.78 9.91
C ARG A 154 -12.57 -2.96 9.80
N GLY A 155 -13.03 -4.21 9.83
CA GLY A 155 -14.43 -4.60 9.71
C GLY A 155 -14.73 -5.55 8.55
N ASP A 156 -13.77 -5.74 7.65
CA ASP A 156 -13.79 -6.74 6.58
C ASP A 156 -12.38 -7.36 6.44
N ARG A 157 -12.23 -8.44 5.68
CA ARG A 157 -10.92 -9.02 5.33
C ARG A 157 -10.97 -9.70 3.97
N MET A 158 -9.85 -9.81 3.32
CA MET A 158 -9.71 -10.67 2.14
C MET A 158 -9.87 -12.13 2.57
N ARG A 159 -10.73 -12.87 1.88
CA ARG A 159 -11.04 -14.26 2.22
C ARG A 159 -10.43 -15.24 1.24
N THR A 160 -10.65 -15.01 -0.03
CA THR A 160 -10.26 -15.93 -1.09
C THR A 160 -9.84 -15.12 -2.31
N LEU A 161 -8.78 -15.54 -2.97
CA LEU A 161 -8.37 -14.98 -4.26
C LEU A 161 -8.26 -16.06 -5.34
N ILE A 162 -8.43 -15.62 -6.58
CA ILE A 162 -8.13 -16.38 -7.79
C ILE A 162 -7.31 -15.47 -8.69
N ALA A 163 -6.17 -15.93 -9.16
CA ALA A 163 -5.33 -15.19 -10.09
C ALA A 163 -5.22 -15.92 -11.43
N MET A 164 -5.21 -15.14 -12.51
CA MET A 164 -5.03 -15.63 -13.87
C MET A 164 -4.05 -14.72 -14.61
N ASP A 165 -3.17 -15.31 -15.39
CA ASP A 165 -2.19 -14.59 -16.18
C ASP A 165 -2.23 -14.96 -17.66
N THR A 166 -1.69 -14.10 -18.50
CA THR A 166 -1.30 -14.41 -19.87
C THR A 166 0.03 -15.14 -19.88
N ARG A 167 0.38 -15.76 -21.00
CA ARG A 167 1.78 -16.12 -21.24
C ARG A 167 2.63 -14.85 -21.38
N SER A 168 3.94 -15.00 -21.19
CA SER A 168 4.91 -13.96 -21.51
C SER A 168 5.12 -13.88 -23.02
N PHE A 169 4.45 -12.94 -23.68
CA PHE A 169 4.63 -12.64 -25.10
C PHE A 169 5.69 -11.56 -25.31
N ASN A 170 5.71 -10.57 -24.43
CA ASN A 170 6.59 -9.42 -24.54
C ASN A 170 7.71 -9.43 -23.48
N GLY A 171 7.48 -10.01 -22.30
CA GLY A 171 8.48 -10.10 -21.25
C GLY A 171 9.77 -10.78 -21.71
N LYS A 172 9.69 -11.90 -22.45
CA LYS A 172 10.86 -12.54 -23.08
C LYS A 172 11.61 -11.58 -23.98
N LYS A 173 10.93 -10.88 -24.90
CA LYS A 173 11.53 -9.92 -25.83
C LYS A 173 12.21 -8.77 -25.09
N GLN A 174 11.62 -8.30 -24.00
CA GLN A 174 12.21 -7.28 -23.14
C GLN A 174 13.52 -7.80 -22.52
N ALA A 175 13.49 -9.01 -21.94
CA ALA A 175 14.68 -9.61 -21.35
C ALA A 175 15.80 -9.79 -22.38
N GLU A 176 15.52 -10.31 -23.57
CA GLU A 176 16.47 -10.46 -24.68
C GLU A 176 17.05 -9.12 -25.11
N LYS A 177 16.19 -8.11 -25.30
CA LYS A 177 16.60 -6.76 -25.69
C LYS A 177 17.60 -6.13 -24.71
N TYR A 178 17.36 -6.29 -23.41
CA TYR A 178 18.17 -5.62 -22.38
C TYR A 178 19.38 -6.42 -21.92
N SER A 179 19.32 -7.77 -21.99
CA SER A 179 20.47 -8.63 -21.70
C SER A 179 21.43 -8.76 -22.90
N GLY A 180 20.90 -8.68 -24.11
CA GLY A 180 21.60 -9.03 -25.34
C GLY A 180 21.78 -10.56 -25.52
N GLU A 181 21.06 -11.38 -24.77
CA GLU A 181 21.15 -12.85 -24.77
C GLU A 181 19.76 -13.47 -24.95
N PRO A 182 19.67 -14.68 -25.53
CA PRO A 182 18.41 -15.42 -25.62
C PRO A 182 17.76 -15.60 -24.24
N CYS A 183 16.43 -15.48 -24.17
CA CYS A 183 15.67 -15.69 -22.96
C CYS A 183 14.74 -16.90 -23.13
N ASP A 184 15.15 -18.06 -22.68
CA ASP A 184 14.35 -19.29 -22.80
C ASP A 184 13.16 -19.30 -21.86
N THR A 185 13.33 -18.73 -20.68
CA THR A 185 12.29 -18.72 -19.62
C THR A 185 12.01 -17.30 -19.14
N PHE A 186 10.73 -16.95 -19.11
CA PHE A 186 10.21 -15.76 -18.42
C PHE A 186 8.91 -16.17 -17.75
N ARG A 187 8.90 -16.22 -16.42
CA ARG A 187 7.80 -16.83 -15.66
C ARG A 187 6.57 -15.93 -15.58
N ASN A 188 6.76 -14.61 -15.42
CA ASN A 188 5.63 -13.71 -15.29
C ASN A 188 4.89 -13.56 -16.63
N GLY A 189 3.58 -13.62 -16.58
CA GLY A 189 2.74 -13.23 -17.71
C GLY A 189 2.86 -11.74 -18.00
N ASP A 190 2.53 -11.32 -19.23
CA ASP A 190 2.53 -9.89 -19.55
C ASP A 190 1.42 -9.16 -18.78
N GLN A 191 0.31 -9.84 -18.50
CA GLN A 191 -0.76 -9.34 -17.63
C GLN A 191 -1.21 -10.40 -16.63
N THR A 192 -1.46 -9.97 -15.40
CA THR A 192 -2.13 -10.75 -14.35
C THR A 192 -3.41 -10.05 -13.94
N THR A 193 -4.47 -10.82 -13.73
CA THR A 193 -5.74 -10.36 -13.16
C THR A 193 -6.07 -11.22 -11.94
N THR A 194 -6.31 -10.58 -10.81
CA THR A 194 -6.63 -11.24 -9.55
C THR A 194 -8.01 -10.78 -9.08
N LEU A 195 -8.91 -11.72 -8.81
CA LEU A 195 -10.19 -11.49 -8.17
C LEU A 195 -10.09 -11.90 -6.70
N ILE A 196 -10.56 -11.05 -5.81
CA ILE A 196 -10.52 -11.27 -4.38
C ILE A 196 -11.94 -11.12 -3.82
N ARG A 197 -12.41 -12.12 -3.10
CA ARG A 197 -13.67 -12.04 -2.35
C ARG A 197 -13.38 -11.80 -0.88
N THR A 198 -14.10 -10.83 -0.30
CA THR A 198 -13.97 -10.50 1.12
C THR A 198 -14.90 -11.35 2.00
N GLU A 199 -14.68 -11.33 3.31
CA GLU A 199 -15.51 -12.00 4.29
C GLU A 199 -16.96 -11.46 4.28
N GLN A 200 -17.12 -10.14 4.09
CA GLN A 200 -18.43 -9.49 3.99
C GLN A 200 -19.09 -9.65 2.61
N GLY A 201 -18.48 -10.40 1.70
CA GLY A 201 -19.05 -10.72 0.39
C GLY A 201 -18.83 -9.69 -0.70
N LYS A 202 -17.97 -8.71 -0.50
CA LYS A 202 -17.55 -7.75 -1.51
C LYS A 202 -16.49 -8.37 -2.43
N VAL A 203 -16.28 -7.77 -3.60
CA VAL A 203 -15.28 -8.26 -4.57
C VAL A 203 -14.32 -7.13 -4.95
N MET A 204 -13.03 -7.47 -5.00
CA MET A 204 -11.98 -6.61 -5.57
C MET A 204 -11.39 -7.27 -6.81
N GLU A 205 -11.03 -6.47 -7.80
CA GLU A 205 -10.28 -6.88 -8.97
C GLU A 205 -8.97 -6.09 -9.04
N ILE A 206 -7.84 -6.80 -9.18
CA ILE A 206 -6.51 -6.20 -9.29
C ILE A 206 -5.88 -6.64 -10.61
N ILE A 207 -5.38 -5.66 -11.38
CA ILE A 207 -4.72 -5.89 -12.67
C ILE A 207 -3.29 -5.39 -12.62
N HIS A 208 -2.35 -6.24 -13.02
CA HIS A 208 -0.95 -5.88 -13.18
C HIS A 208 -0.49 -6.09 -14.62
N ASN A 209 0.13 -5.07 -15.22
CA ASN A 209 0.75 -5.16 -16.53
C ASN A 209 1.83 -4.09 -16.70
N VAL A 210 3.09 -4.52 -16.80
CA VAL A 210 4.24 -3.63 -16.98
C VAL A 210 5.04 -3.93 -18.26
N MET A 211 4.55 -4.88 -19.07
CA MET A 211 5.29 -5.41 -20.22
C MET A 211 4.77 -4.94 -21.57
N THR A 212 3.58 -4.35 -21.63
CA THR A 212 2.94 -3.99 -22.89
C THR A 212 2.67 -2.50 -23.00
N PRO A 213 2.70 -1.92 -24.22
CA PRO A 213 2.36 -0.52 -24.44
C PRO A 213 0.93 -0.22 -24.03
N GLN A 214 0.78 0.70 -23.12
CA GLN A 214 -0.52 1.21 -22.65
C GLN A 214 -0.32 2.52 -21.87
N PRO A 215 -1.33 3.42 -21.84
CA PRO A 215 -1.31 4.57 -20.95
C PRO A 215 -1.24 4.13 -19.50
N TYR A 216 -0.55 4.92 -18.67
CA TYR A 216 -0.52 4.70 -17.23
C TYR A 216 -1.93 4.67 -16.65
N ASN A 217 -2.22 3.64 -15.85
CA ASN A 217 -3.57 3.43 -15.33
C ASN A 217 -3.53 2.61 -14.04
N ARG A 218 -4.08 3.15 -12.94
CA ARG A 218 -4.27 2.44 -11.68
C ARG A 218 -5.70 1.97 -11.47
N MET A 219 -6.59 2.16 -12.44
CA MET A 219 -8.04 1.95 -12.35
C MET A 219 -8.66 2.87 -11.29
N TYR A 220 -8.73 2.44 -10.06
CA TYR A 220 -9.42 3.06 -8.94
C TYR A 220 -10.90 3.33 -9.30
N GLN A 221 -11.63 2.24 -9.38
CA GLN A 221 -13.07 2.26 -9.60
C GLN A 221 -13.77 1.72 -8.36
N LEU A 222 -14.81 2.41 -7.90
CA LEU A 222 -15.65 2.03 -6.79
C LEU A 222 -17.09 1.92 -7.26
N THR A 223 -17.75 0.78 -7.01
CA THR A 223 -19.17 0.58 -7.26
C THR A 223 -19.89 0.39 -5.95
N GLY A 224 -20.72 1.33 -5.60
CA GLY A 224 -21.54 1.31 -4.40
C GLY A 224 -23.04 1.21 -4.72
N THR A 225 -23.85 1.01 -3.69
CA THR A 225 -25.31 0.89 -3.81
C THR A 225 -26.01 2.23 -4.08
N LYS A 226 -25.32 3.37 -3.85
CA LYS A 226 -25.84 4.72 -4.07
C LYS A 226 -25.00 5.56 -5.03
N GLY A 227 -23.77 5.15 -5.32
CA GLY A 227 -22.88 5.94 -6.15
C GLY A 227 -21.69 5.15 -6.69
N PHE A 228 -21.01 5.79 -7.61
CA PHE A 228 -19.88 5.26 -8.36
C PHE A 228 -18.77 6.30 -8.43
N ALA A 229 -17.51 5.83 -8.35
CA ALA A 229 -16.33 6.65 -8.58
C ALA A 229 -15.41 5.94 -9.57
N ASN A 230 -14.76 6.70 -10.45
CA ASN A 230 -13.77 6.18 -11.39
C ASN A 230 -12.70 7.23 -11.65
N LYS A 231 -11.43 6.82 -11.63
CA LYS A 231 -10.32 7.73 -11.92
C LYS A 231 -9.79 7.60 -13.35
N TYR A 232 -9.63 6.37 -13.83
CA TYR A 232 -9.02 6.10 -15.13
C TYR A 232 -9.97 5.34 -16.05
N PRO A 233 -10.04 5.65 -17.36
CA PRO A 233 -9.36 6.76 -18.04
C PRO A 233 -10.07 8.10 -17.89
N VAL A 234 -11.27 8.14 -17.32
CA VAL A 234 -12.08 9.34 -17.11
C VAL A 234 -12.32 9.50 -15.62
N GLU A 235 -11.80 10.59 -15.05
CA GLU A 235 -12.05 10.92 -13.67
C GLU A 235 -13.47 11.45 -13.47
N GLY A 236 -14.21 10.83 -12.56
CA GLY A 236 -15.59 11.24 -12.31
C GLY A 236 -16.34 10.43 -11.29
N TYR A 237 -17.48 10.97 -10.90
CA TYR A 237 -18.44 10.35 -10.00
C TYR A 237 -19.80 10.25 -10.70
N ALA A 238 -20.59 9.23 -10.33
CA ALA A 238 -22.00 9.13 -10.72
C ALA A 238 -22.83 8.91 -9.45
N VAL A 239 -23.73 9.84 -9.17
CA VAL A 239 -24.59 9.87 -7.98
C VAL A 239 -25.95 10.43 -8.39
N SER A 240 -27.05 9.95 -7.80
CA SER A 240 -28.38 10.48 -8.10
C SER A 240 -28.60 11.87 -7.47
N ALA A 241 -29.52 12.63 -8.05
CA ALA A 241 -29.95 13.92 -7.49
C ALA A 241 -30.46 13.78 -6.05
N LYS A 242 -31.15 12.68 -5.76
CA LYS A 242 -31.64 12.36 -4.43
C LYS A 242 -30.46 12.19 -3.43
N ASP A 243 -29.48 11.39 -3.79
CA ASP A 243 -28.34 11.11 -2.89
C ASP A 243 -27.44 12.35 -2.73
N MET A 244 -27.31 13.20 -3.78
CA MET A 244 -26.65 14.50 -3.66
C MET A 244 -27.36 15.41 -2.65
N LYS A 245 -28.70 15.51 -2.72
CA LYS A 245 -29.50 16.31 -1.76
C LYS A 245 -29.38 15.78 -0.34
N GLU A 246 -29.42 14.45 -0.14
CA GLU A 246 -29.18 13.82 1.14
C GLU A 246 -27.80 14.15 1.70
N ALA A 247 -26.82 14.31 0.82
CA ALA A 247 -25.44 14.70 1.15
C ALA A 247 -25.28 16.24 1.37
N GLY A 248 -26.35 17.01 1.23
CA GLY A 248 -26.34 18.48 1.37
C GLY A 248 -25.76 19.22 0.17
N VAL A 249 -25.71 18.58 -0.99
CA VAL A 249 -25.27 19.16 -2.27
C VAL A 249 -26.49 19.38 -3.17
N THR A 250 -26.67 20.60 -3.67
CA THR A 250 -27.77 20.92 -4.61
C THR A 250 -27.37 20.47 -6.01
N PRO A 251 -28.08 19.51 -6.63
CA PRO A 251 -27.79 19.10 -7.99
C PRO A 251 -28.24 20.15 -9.00
N SER A 252 -27.54 20.23 -10.14
CA SER A 252 -27.91 21.11 -11.23
C SER A 252 -29.18 20.66 -11.98
N ASN A 253 -29.54 19.40 -11.85
CA ASN A 253 -30.73 18.79 -12.45
C ASN A 253 -31.32 17.75 -11.48
N ASP A 254 -32.62 17.83 -11.22
CA ASP A 254 -33.35 16.93 -10.36
C ASP A 254 -33.55 15.52 -10.93
N ASP A 255 -33.35 15.37 -12.24
CA ASP A 255 -33.50 14.08 -12.95
C ASP A 255 -32.21 13.25 -12.99
N LEU A 256 -31.10 13.69 -12.33
CA LEU A 256 -29.89 12.89 -12.24
C LEU A 256 -30.17 11.54 -11.56
N SER A 257 -29.89 10.45 -12.26
CA SER A 257 -30.19 9.08 -11.81
C SER A 257 -28.97 8.26 -11.38
N GLY A 258 -27.76 8.79 -11.56
CA GLY A 258 -26.52 8.03 -11.39
C GLY A 258 -26.14 7.16 -12.61
N HIS A 259 -26.90 7.27 -13.73
CA HIS A 259 -26.60 6.57 -14.97
C HIS A 259 -25.40 7.18 -15.71
N ASP A 260 -25.26 8.50 -15.64
CA ASP A 260 -24.19 9.25 -16.28
C ASP A 260 -23.21 9.81 -15.25
N TYR A 261 -21.99 10.08 -15.67
CA TYR A 261 -21.08 10.87 -14.87
C TYR A 261 -21.64 12.27 -14.58
N LEU A 262 -21.42 12.76 -13.39
CA LEU A 262 -21.74 14.14 -13.04
C LEU A 262 -21.05 15.12 -13.98
N LYS A 263 -21.75 16.19 -14.37
CA LYS A 263 -21.17 17.29 -15.13
C LYS A 263 -20.28 18.14 -14.23
N GLU A 264 -19.44 18.96 -14.86
CA GLU A 264 -18.43 19.78 -14.19
C GLU A 264 -18.94 20.55 -12.96
N ALA A 265 -20.11 21.19 -13.07
CA ALA A 265 -20.68 21.96 -11.96
C ALA A 265 -21.04 21.10 -10.75
N ASP A 266 -21.68 19.95 -10.99
CA ASP A 266 -22.06 18.99 -9.94
C ASP A 266 -20.83 18.30 -9.35
N MET A 267 -19.86 17.93 -10.20
CA MET A 267 -18.58 17.39 -9.78
C MET A 267 -17.85 18.35 -8.83
N LYS A 268 -17.75 19.62 -9.23
CA LYS A 268 -17.10 20.65 -8.42
C LYS A 268 -17.78 20.83 -7.06
N ALA A 269 -19.11 20.92 -7.05
CA ALA A 269 -19.88 21.07 -5.82
C ALA A 269 -19.72 19.86 -4.90
N LEU A 270 -19.71 18.65 -5.46
CA LEU A 270 -19.51 17.42 -4.71
C LEU A 270 -18.10 17.35 -4.12
N VAL A 271 -17.07 17.60 -4.93
CA VAL A 271 -15.67 17.58 -4.47
C VAL A 271 -15.44 18.66 -3.41
N GLU A 272 -15.98 19.87 -3.58
CA GLU A 272 -15.87 20.94 -2.57
C GLU A 272 -16.47 20.53 -1.22
N ARG A 273 -17.66 19.90 -1.22
CA ARG A 273 -18.30 19.35 0.00
C ARG A 273 -17.46 18.27 0.67
N TYR A 274 -16.87 17.38 -0.12
CA TYR A 274 -16.19 16.17 0.34
C TYR A 274 -14.67 16.22 0.22
N THR A 275 -14.06 17.40 0.03
CA THR A 275 -12.60 17.50 0.07
C THR A 275 -12.08 16.93 1.38
N SER A 276 -11.21 15.93 1.28
CA SER A 276 -10.61 15.28 2.43
C SER A 276 -9.93 16.29 3.35
N PRO A 277 -10.05 16.15 4.69
CA PRO A 277 -9.30 17.01 5.63
C PRO A 277 -7.79 17.00 5.39
N ILE A 278 -7.22 15.88 4.93
CA ILE A 278 -5.81 15.78 4.54
C ILE A 278 -5.52 16.68 3.34
N VAL A 279 -6.35 16.64 2.31
CA VAL A 279 -6.21 17.47 1.12
C VAL A 279 -6.35 18.95 1.48
N LYS A 280 -7.30 19.30 2.36
CA LYS A 280 -7.44 20.68 2.86
C LYS A 280 -6.20 21.18 3.59
N LYS A 281 -5.52 20.30 4.34
CA LYS A 281 -4.36 20.66 5.15
C LYS A 281 -3.07 20.72 4.35
N TYR A 282 -2.83 19.77 3.46
CA TYR A 282 -1.55 19.58 2.80
C TYR A 282 -1.59 19.82 1.28
N GLY A 283 -2.78 19.92 0.68
CA GLY A 283 -2.93 19.82 -0.78
C GLY A 283 -2.23 20.94 -1.56
N ASP A 284 -2.24 22.17 -1.09
CA ASP A 284 -1.61 23.28 -1.80
C ASP A 284 -0.07 23.14 -1.75
N GLU A 285 0.49 22.89 -0.57
CA GLU A 285 1.93 22.66 -0.40
C GLU A 285 2.40 21.42 -1.19
N ALA A 286 1.60 20.35 -1.18
CA ALA A 286 1.91 19.13 -1.92
C ALA A 286 2.01 19.37 -3.45
N LYS A 287 1.17 20.23 -4.01
CA LYS A 287 1.25 20.60 -5.44
C LYS A 287 2.51 21.39 -5.77
N GLU A 288 2.97 22.24 -4.84
CA GLU A 288 4.19 23.04 -5.01
C GLU A 288 5.45 22.16 -4.87
N VAL A 289 5.51 21.30 -3.86
CA VAL A 289 6.67 20.42 -3.61
C VAL A 289 6.77 19.32 -4.66
N GLY A 290 5.64 18.77 -5.11
CA GLY A 290 5.60 17.71 -6.09
C GLY A 290 5.81 16.31 -5.48
N GLY A 291 6.47 15.41 -6.22
CA GLY A 291 6.55 13.98 -5.88
C GLY A 291 5.26 13.26 -6.27
N HIS A 292 5.25 12.65 -7.48
CA HIS A 292 4.07 11.98 -8.07
C HIS A 292 2.77 12.83 -7.97
N GLY A 293 2.87 14.13 -8.27
CA GLY A 293 1.73 15.04 -8.19
C GLY A 293 1.36 15.49 -6.78
N GLY A 294 2.25 15.27 -5.79
CA GLY A 294 2.07 15.69 -4.40
C GLY A 294 1.75 14.56 -3.41
N MET A 295 1.41 13.36 -3.91
CA MET A 295 1.05 12.26 -3.01
C MET A 295 2.21 11.77 -2.13
N ASP A 296 3.46 11.81 -2.61
CA ASP A 296 4.65 11.46 -1.82
C ASP A 296 4.82 12.43 -0.65
N PHE A 297 4.67 13.74 -0.92
CA PHE A 297 4.76 14.76 0.12
C PHE A 297 3.69 14.58 1.19
N ILE A 298 2.44 14.30 0.80
CA ILE A 298 1.36 14.07 1.77
C ILE A 298 1.65 12.83 2.62
N MET A 299 2.06 11.73 2.01
CA MET A 299 2.40 10.48 2.69
C MET A 299 3.49 10.70 3.75
N ASP A 300 4.60 11.33 3.35
CA ASP A 300 5.73 11.58 4.25
C ASP A 300 5.36 12.56 5.37
N SER A 301 4.59 13.60 5.05
CA SER A 301 4.09 14.56 6.04
C SER A 301 3.20 13.88 7.07
N ARG A 302 2.34 12.93 6.64
CA ARG A 302 1.48 12.14 7.53
C ARG A 302 2.29 11.19 8.40
N LEU A 303 3.29 10.50 7.83
CA LEU A 303 4.20 9.63 8.57
C LEU A 303 4.91 10.40 9.70
N VAL A 304 5.52 11.53 9.34
CA VAL A 304 6.24 12.38 10.32
C VAL A 304 5.28 12.92 11.38
N TYR A 305 4.10 13.41 10.98
CA TYR A 305 3.09 13.92 11.91
C TYR A 305 2.65 12.85 12.92
N CYS A 306 2.32 11.66 12.46
CA CYS A 306 1.89 10.57 13.34
C CYS A 306 3.00 10.16 14.32
N LEU A 307 4.24 10.00 13.83
CA LEU A 307 5.37 9.63 14.67
C LEU A 307 5.72 10.70 15.72
N GLN A 308 5.72 11.98 15.33
CA GLN A 308 6.02 13.09 16.25
C GLN A 308 4.98 13.23 17.37
N ASN A 309 3.72 12.89 17.05
CA ASN A 309 2.62 13.00 18.00
C ASN A 309 2.27 11.66 18.69
N GLY A 310 2.96 10.56 18.37
CA GLY A 310 2.71 9.25 18.95
C GLY A 310 1.34 8.68 18.58
N LEU A 311 0.84 9.07 17.41
CA LEU A 311 -0.44 8.57 16.88
C LEU A 311 -0.22 7.23 16.16
N PRO A 312 -1.26 6.40 16.01
CA PRO A 312 -1.24 5.30 15.06
C PRO A 312 -0.90 5.81 13.67
N LEU A 313 -0.17 5.03 12.89
CA LEU A 313 0.08 5.39 11.49
C LEU A 313 -1.19 5.17 10.66
N ASP A 314 -1.31 5.89 9.56
CA ASP A 314 -2.43 5.75 8.63
C ASP A 314 -2.45 4.37 7.93
N MET A 315 -1.28 3.76 7.79
CA MET A 315 -1.09 2.38 7.33
C MET A 315 -0.26 1.62 8.35
N ASP A 316 -0.56 0.36 8.57
CA ASP A 316 0.14 -0.48 9.54
C ASP A 316 0.75 -1.74 8.90
N VAL A 317 1.31 -2.62 9.72
CA VAL A 317 1.93 -3.86 9.24
C VAL A 317 0.93 -4.83 8.62
N TYR A 318 -0.35 -4.75 8.96
CA TYR A 318 -1.38 -5.60 8.39
C TYR A 318 -1.78 -5.11 6.99
N ASP A 319 -1.83 -3.78 6.74
CA ASP A 319 -1.96 -3.21 5.40
C ASP A 319 -0.83 -3.70 4.48
N LEU A 320 0.41 -3.60 4.97
CA LEU A 320 1.58 -4.12 4.26
C LEU A 320 1.42 -5.60 3.90
N ALA A 321 1.00 -6.42 4.88
CA ALA A 321 0.85 -7.85 4.70
C ALA A 321 -0.21 -8.20 3.65
N GLU A 322 -1.38 -7.58 3.75
CA GLU A 322 -2.50 -7.79 2.85
C GLU A 322 -2.20 -7.35 1.43
N TRP A 323 -1.49 -6.23 1.26
CA TRP A 323 -1.21 -5.71 -0.08
C TRP A 323 -0.02 -6.40 -0.75
N CYS A 324 0.93 -6.95 0.00
CA CYS A 324 2.05 -7.71 -0.54
C CYS A 324 1.74 -9.19 -0.79
N CYS A 325 0.73 -9.78 -0.14
CA CYS A 325 0.47 -11.23 -0.22
C CYS A 325 0.04 -11.71 -1.62
N LEU A 326 -0.47 -10.81 -2.47
CA LEU A 326 -0.95 -11.17 -3.81
C LEU A 326 0.14 -11.76 -4.70
N ALA A 327 1.40 -11.34 -4.52
CA ALA A 327 2.52 -11.86 -5.31
C ALA A 327 2.64 -13.39 -5.17
N GLU A 328 2.72 -13.90 -3.96
CA GLU A 328 2.89 -15.35 -3.74
C GLU A 328 1.57 -16.11 -3.81
N LEU A 329 0.49 -15.61 -3.19
CA LEU A 329 -0.80 -16.30 -3.23
C LEU A 329 -1.38 -16.36 -4.65
N GLY A 330 -1.18 -15.33 -5.46
CA GLY A 330 -1.52 -15.32 -6.88
C GLY A 330 -0.71 -16.36 -7.66
N SER A 331 0.60 -16.46 -7.40
CA SER A 331 1.45 -17.51 -7.99
C SER A 331 0.95 -18.90 -7.65
N ILE A 332 0.59 -19.15 -6.37
CA ILE A 332 0.02 -20.42 -5.92
C ILE A 332 -1.26 -20.74 -6.68
N SER A 333 -2.17 -19.79 -6.85
CA SER A 333 -3.41 -19.97 -7.63
C SER A 333 -3.11 -20.40 -9.05
N MET A 334 -2.22 -19.70 -9.75
CA MET A 334 -1.89 -19.95 -11.15
C MET A 334 -1.11 -21.25 -11.35
N ASP A 335 -0.19 -21.57 -10.46
CA ASP A 335 0.62 -22.80 -10.53
C ASP A 335 -0.21 -24.07 -10.23
N ASN A 336 -1.36 -23.90 -9.55
CA ASN A 336 -2.33 -24.97 -9.29
C ASN A 336 -3.54 -24.93 -10.22
N GLY A 337 -3.41 -24.41 -11.44
CA GLY A 337 -4.46 -24.44 -12.45
C GLY A 337 -5.57 -23.40 -12.20
N PHE A 338 -5.18 -22.25 -11.67
CA PHE A 338 -6.08 -21.12 -11.39
C PHE A 338 -7.13 -21.43 -10.30
N MET A 339 -6.73 -22.24 -9.34
CA MET A 339 -7.59 -22.63 -8.20
C MET A 339 -7.73 -21.50 -7.20
N PRO A 340 -8.88 -21.41 -6.50
CA PRO A 340 -9.04 -20.48 -5.38
C PRO A 340 -8.00 -20.76 -4.28
N VAL A 341 -7.43 -19.69 -3.73
CA VAL A 341 -6.48 -19.71 -2.62
C VAL A 341 -7.05 -18.93 -1.46
N GLU A 342 -7.01 -19.48 -0.26
CA GLU A 342 -7.40 -18.78 0.96
C GLU A 342 -6.36 -17.71 1.30
N VAL A 343 -6.82 -16.48 1.60
CA VAL A 343 -5.97 -15.42 2.13
C VAL A 343 -5.91 -15.56 3.64
N PRO A 344 -4.71 -15.67 4.24
CA PRO A 344 -4.58 -15.76 5.69
C PRO A 344 -5.16 -14.54 6.39
N ASP A 345 -5.65 -14.74 7.58
CA ASP A 345 -5.99 -13.64 8.48
C ASP A 345 -4.70 -13.17 9.18
N PHE A 346 -4.11 -12.11 8.66
CA PHE A 346 -2.88 -11.54 9.20
C PHE A 346 -3.05 -10.94 10.59
N THR A 347 -4.30 -10.56 10.96
CA THR A 347 -4.64 -9.99 12.27
C THR A 347 -4.89 -11.06 13.35
N ARG A 348 -4.78 -12.34 13.02
CA ARG A 348 -5.01 -13.47 13.94
C ARG A 348 -6.39 -13.46 14.61
N GLY A 349 -7.42 -13.06 13.88
CA GLY A 349 -8.81 -13.00 14.36
C GLY A 349 -9.28 -11.61 14.75
N HIS A 350 -8.41 -10.61 14.75
CA HIS A 350 -8.74 -9.25 15.22
C HIS A 350 -9.24 -8.30 14.12
N TRP A 351 -9.38 -8.76 12.87
CA TRP A 351 -9.79 -7.98 11.69
C TRP A 351 -11.10 -7.20 11.87
N ASN A 352 -11.94 -7.59 12.81
CA ASN A 352 -13.26 -7.02 13.05
C ASN A 352 -13.36 -6.21 14.34
N GLU A 353 -12.26 -6.00 15.06
CA GLU A 353 -12.27 -5.23 16.32
C GLU A 353 -12.29 -3.73 16.06
N VAL A 354 -11.52 -3.25 15.09
CA VAL A 354 -11.57 -1.87 14.60
C VAL A 354 -12.62 -1.78 13.50
N LYS A 355 -13.46 -0.75 13.52
CA LYS A 355 -14.51 -0.55 12.52
C LYS A 355 -14.22 0.70 11.69
N GLY A 356 -14.15 0.47 10.40
CA GLY A 356 -13.92 1.54 9.43
C GLY A 356 -12.48 2.07 9.41
N TYR A 357 -12.01 2.40 8.24
CA TYR A 357 -10.73 3.04 8.05
C TYR A 357 -10.81 4.51 8.46
N LYS A 358 -9.84 4.98 9.23
CA LYS A 358 -9.72 6.40 9.60
C LYS A 358 -8.27 6.80 9.63
N HIS A 359 -7.97 7.96 9.06
CA HIS A 359 -6.67 8.58 9.28
C HIS A 359 -6.52 9.02 10.74
N ALA A 360 -5.33 8.87 11.28
CA ALA A 360 -5.04 9.31 12.63
C ALA A 360 -4.97 10.85 12.71
N TYR A 361 -5.85 11.43 13.51
CA TYR A 361 -5.85 12.85 13.85
C TYR A 361 -5.98 13.02 15.36
N ALA A 362 -5.33 14.06 15.89
CA ALA A 362 -5.75 14.62 17.15
C ALA A 362 -7.02 15.47 16.93
N ALA A 363 -8.05 15.27 17.74
CA ALA A 363 -9.21 16.13 17.70
C ALA A 363 -8.81 17.56 18.09
N PRO A 364 -9.19 18.61 17.36
CA PRO A 364 -8.75 19.96 17.64
C PRO A 364 -9.09 20.43 19.07
N GLU A 365 -10.24 20.06 19.59
CA GLU A 365 -10.69 20.38 20.94
C GLU A 365 -9.92 19.65 22.05
N ASP A 366 -9.32 18.50 21.73
CA ASP A 366 -8.55 17.65 22.63
C ASP A 366 -7.05 17.57 22.25
N GLU A 367 -6.59 18.39 21.30
CA GLU A 367 -5.26 18.29 20.72
C GLU A 367 -4.15 18.29 21.79
N ALA A 368 -4.22 19.20 22.74
CA ALA A 368 -3.21 19.29 23.80
C ALA A 368 -3.20 18.06 24.70
N LYS A 369 -4.38 17.51 25.02
CA LYS A 369 -4.53 16.29 25.81
C LYS A 369 -4.07 15.07 25.01
N ALA A 370 -4.52 14.94 23.76
CA ALA A 370 -4.13 13.87 22.86
C ALA A 370 -2.62 13.85 22.62
N LEU A 371 -2.00 15.02 22.43
CA LEU A 371 -0.55 15.17 22.30
C LEU A 371 0.20 14.76 23.58
N ALA A 372 -0.32 15.09 24.76
CA ALA A 372 0.28 14.69 26.02
C ALA A 372 0.20 13.17 26.24
N GLU A 373 -0.96 12.57 25.97
CA GLU A 373 -1.18 11.13 26.05
C GLU A 373 -0.32 10.37 25.03
N ALA A 374 -0.23 10.86 23.80
CA ALA A 374 0.58 10.28 22.74
C ALA A 374 2.08 10.35 23.07
N LYS A 375 2.57 11.45 23.62
CA LYS A 375 3.96 11.59 24.11
C LYS A 375 4.24 10.62 25.24
N ALA A 376 3.33 10.48 26.21
CA ALA A 376 3.46 9.54 27.31
C ALA A 376 3.49 8.09 26.82
N PHE A 377 2.62 7.72 25.87
CA PHE A 377 2.59 6.40 25.24
C PHE A 377 3.87 6.10 24.47
N THR A 378 4.36 7.05 23.67
CA THR A 378 5.64 6.93 22.93
C THR A 378 6.80 6.73 23.90
N ALA A 379 6.85 7.46 25.01
CA ALA A 379 7.89 7.28 26.02
C ALA A 379 7.83 5.88 26.68
N GLN A 380 6.62 5.35 26.92
CA GLN A 380 6.44 3.99 27.42
C GLN A 380 6.92 2.93 26.41
N LEU A 381 6.64 3.11 25.12
CA LEU A 381 7.09 2.21 24.06
C LEU A 381 8.62 2.21 23.94
N LYS A 382 9.24 3.40 23.94
CA LYS A 382 10.72 3.55 23.96
C LYS A 382 11.33 2.85 25.17
N ALA A 383 10.76 3.02 26.36
CA ALA A 383 11.25 2.36 27.59
C ALA A 383 11.07 0.83 27.54
N LYS A 384 9.97 0.31 26.98
CA LYS A 384 9.76 -1.13 26.78
C LYS A 384 10.73 -1.70 25.74
N GLY A 385 10.95 -0.99 24.63
CA GLY A 385 11.92 -1.35 23.60
C GLY A 385 13.34 -1.43 24.18
N ALA A 386 13.78 -0.41 24.90
CA ALA A 386 15.09 -0.40 25.55
C ALA A 386 15.30 -1.58 26.53
N LYS A 387 14.29 -1.93 27.33
CA LYS A 387 14.33 -3.10 28.22
C LYS A 387 14.42 -4.42 27.46
N TYR A 388 13.71 -4.54 26.37
CA TYR A 388 13.76 -5.73 25.52
C TYR A 388 15.17 -5.96 24.95
N TRP A 389 15.79 -4.91 24.41
CA TRP A 389 17.12 -4.97 23.81
C TRP A 389 18.20 -5.25 24.87
N ALA A 390 18.13 -4.61 26.03
CA ALA A 390 19.03 -4.91 27.14
C ALA A 390 18.93 -6.37 27.59
N ALA A 391 17.75 -6.99 27.50
CA ALA A 391 17.58 -8.41 27.81
C ALA A 391 18.10 -9.34 26.69
N ALA A 392 17.94 -8.94 25.42
CA ALA A 392 18.46 -9.67 24.27
C ALA A 392 19.98 -9.66 24.22
N ASP A 393 20.61 -8.51 24.48
CA ASP A 393 22.06 -8.38 24.54
C ASP A 393 22.69 -9.21 25.69
N LYS A 394 22.03 -9.26 26.85
CA LYS A 394 22.47 -10.14 27.97
C LYS A 394 22.36 -11.63 27.58
N LYS A 395 21.41 -12.04 26.75
CA LYS A 395 21.32 -13.41 26.26
C LYS A 395 22.39 -13.72 25.22
N ALA A 396 22.68 -12.76 24.32
CA ALA A 396 23.72 -12.90 23.30
C ALA A 396 25.12 -13.02 23.89
N THR A 397 25.44 -12.18 24.89
CA THR A 397 26.72 -12.23 25.62
C THR A 397 26.89 -13.51 26.43
N LYS A 398 25.82 -14.03 27.07
CA LYS A 398 25.87 -15.34 27.76
C LYS A 398 26.11 -16.54 26.83
N LYS A 399 25.67 -16.45 25.56
CA LYS A 399 25.95 -17.48 24.55
C LYS A 399 27.38 -17.44 24.03
N LYS A 400 28.00 -16.26 23.93
CA LYS A 400 29.40 -16.10 23.52
C LYS A 400 30.41 -16.51 24.62
N GLY A 401 30.04 -16.45 25.89
CA GLY A 401 30.87 -16.87 26.99
C GLY A 401 30.79 -18.36 27.35
N LYS A 402 30.02 -19.16 26.59
CA LYS A 402 29.91 -20.62 26.76
C LYS A 402 30.47 -21.39 25.55
N LYS A 403 31.19 -20.74 24.67
CA LYS A 403 32.06 -21.34 23.67
C LYS A 403 33.52 -21.04 24.04
#